data_d014bbe8d8149af410afa47be0163cd9
#
_entry.id   d014bbe8d8149af410afa47be0163cd9
#
_cell.length_a   1.000
_cell.length_b   1.000
_cell.length_c   1.000
_cell.angle_alpha   90.00
_cell.angle_beta   90.00
_cell.angle_gamma   90.00
#
_symmetry.space_group_name_H-M   'P 1'
#
loop_
_entity.id
_entity.type
_entity.pdbx_description
1 polymer ?
#
loop_
_entity_poly.entity_id
_entity_poly.type
_entity_poly.pdbx_seq_one_letter_code
_entity_poly.pdbx_strand_id
1 'polypeptide(L)'
;MTSSRKTKAALQAAPDLHAQLGLRPGQSIELLKELHILTRDGRLNQDSRRKLKQVNHLLQFIEKVRQELPPREGGLLLADHGAGKSYLGFMLYDLWRTRHEPGRELGHLYGIETRADLVERSRELAARLGFERMSFINTSAAESAASAALPDAFDVVTALHACDTATDDAIAFALCKQARAIVLAPCCQA
;
A
#
# COMPACT_ATOMS: atom_id res chain seq x y z
N MET A 1 -48.44 44.65 -6.50
CA MET A 1 -48.24 43.20 -6.68
C MET A 1 -46.86 42.98 -7.25
N THR A 2 -45.87 42.85 -6.40
CA THR A 2 -44.45 42.72 -6.80
C THR A 2 -43.99 41.28 -6.50
N SER A 3 -43.79 40.56 -7.60
CA SER A 3 -43.36 39.15 -7.59
C SER A 3 -41.87 39.06 -7.19
N SER A 4 -41.58 38.51 -6.04
CA SER A 4 -40.25 38.18 -5.57
C SER A 4 -39.73 36.92 -6.27
N ARG A 5 -38.90 37.09 -7.30
CA ARG A 5 -38.08 36.00 -7.86
C ARG A 5 -36.91 35.70 -6.92
N LYS A 6 -37.08 34.77 -6.03
CA LYS A 6 -35.96 34.15 -5.28
C LYS A 6 -35.16 33.29 -6.25
N THR A 7 -34.02 33.77 -6.62
CA THR A 7 -32.96 33.03 -7.33
C THR A 7 -32.47 31.92 -6.44
N LYS A 8 -32.80 30.65 -6.77
CA LYS A 8 -32.15 29.50 -6.23
C LYS A 8 -30.70 29.48 -6.76
N ALA A 9 -29.78 29.99 -5.97
CA ALA A 9 -28.37 29.71 -6.18
C ALA A 9 -28.19 28.17 -5.98
N ALA A 10 -27.92 27.49 -7.06
CA ALA A 10 -27.51 26.08 -7.00
C ALA A 10 -26.25 26.00 -6.12
N LEU A 11 -26.37 25.33 -4.98
CA LEU A 11 -25.20 24.89 -4.22
C LEU A 11 -24.39 23.96 -5.18
N GLN A 12 -23.36 24.52 -5.79
CA GLN A 12 -22.36 23.70 -6.45
C GLN A 12 -21.73 22.87 -5.36
N ALA A 13 -21.98 21.55 -5.40
CA ALA A 13 -21.31 20.60 -4.54
C ALA A 13 -19.80 20.84 -4.66
N ALA A 14 -19.12 21.02 -3.53
CA ALA A 14 -17.66 21.13 -3.51
C ALA A 14 -17.09 19.97 -4.32
N PRO A 15 -16.18 20.22 -5.26
CA PRO A 15 -15.66 19.17 -6.12
C PRO A 15 -15.03 18.08 -5.24
N ASP A 16 -15.34 16.84 -5.56
CA ASP A 16 -14.86 15.66 -4.82
C ASP A 16 -13.32 15.71 -4.75
N LEU A 17 -12.79 15.84 -3.55
CA LEU A 17 -11.35 15.93 -3.30
C LEU A 17 -10.61 14.70 -3.86
N HIS A 18 -11.23 13.53 -3.83
CA HIS A 18 -10.67 12.32 -4.43
C HIS A 18 -10.46 12.47 -5.94
N ALA A 19 -11.45 12.99 -6.65
CA ALA A 19 -11.35 13.22 -8.09
C ALA A 19 -10.30 14.29 -8.41
N GLN A 20 -10.24 15.38 -7.65
CA GLN A 20 -9.23 16.44 -7.84
C GLN A 20 -7.80 15.94 -7.62
N LEU A 21 -7.61 15.06 -6.66
CA LEU A 21 -6.31 14.50 -6.33
C LEU A 21 -5.95 13.27 -7.18
N GLY A 22 -6.88 12.77 -8.01
CA GLY A 22 -6.72 11.54 -8.77
C GLY A 22 -6.60 10.31 -7.88
N LEU A 23 -7.29 10.32 -6.74
CA LEU A 23 -7.31 9.20 -5.80
C LEU A 23 -8.28 8.11 -6.26
N ARG A 24 -8.00 6.89 -5.88
CA ARG A 24 -8.92 5.77 -6.10
C ARG A 24 -10.08 5.83 -5.08
N PRO A 25 -11.24 5.32 -5.47
CA PRO A 25 -12.31 5.11 -4.50
C PRO A 25 -11.83 4.25 -3.33
N GLY A 26 -12.07 4.71 -2.11
CA GLY A 26 -11.66 4.01 -0.89
C GLY A 26 -10.28 4.40 -0.34
N GLN A 27 -9.46 5.18 -1.04
CA GLN A 27 -8.20 5.70 -0.47
C GLN A 27 -8.48 6.73 0.61
N SER A 28 -7.90 6.55 1.79
CA SER A 28 -8.04 7.46 2.92
C SER A 28 -7.16 8.70 2.74
N ILE A 29 -7.79 9.89 2.72
CA ILE A 29 -7.08 11.17 2.70
C ILE A 29 -6.22 11.33 3.95
N GLU A 30 -6.70 10.90 5.10
CA GLU A 30 -5.96 10.99 6.36
C GLU A 30 -4.71 10.09 6.34
N LEU A 31 -4.82 8.87 5.81
CA LEU A 31 -3.65 8.00 5.59
C LEU A 31 -2.61 8.69 4.69
N LEU A 32 -3.04 9.32 3.60
CA LEU A 32 -2.12 10.00 2.70
C LEU A 32 -1.41 11.21 3.35
N LYS A 33 -2.07 11.88 4.30
CA LYS A 33 -1.45 12.92 5.12
C LYS A 33 -0.43 12.33 6.10
N GLU A 34 -0.75 11.25 6.78
CA GLU A 34 0.16 10.53 7.68
C GLU A 34 1.41 10.01 6.95
N LEU A 35 1.24 9.53 5.74
CA LEU A 35 2.34 9.12 4.85
C LEU A 35 3.11 10.30 4.26
N HIS A 36 2.72 11.55 4.55
CA HIS A 36 3.28 12.77 3.94
C HIS A 36 3.21 12.78 2.40
N ILE A 37 2.27 12.05 1.83
CA ILE A 37 1.93 12.14 0.40
C ILE A 37 1.09 13.40 0.17
N LEU A 38 0.17 13.70 1.08
CA LEU A 38 -0.52 14.97 1.13
C LEU A 38 0.07 15.87 2.22
N THR A 39 0.06 17.17 1.98
CA THR A 39 0.30 18.15 3.04
C THR A 39 -0.86 18.11 4.04
N ARG A 40 -0.69 18.74 5.23
CA ARG A 40 -1.77 18.86 6.22
C ARG A 40 -3.02 19.53 5.63
N ASP A 41 -2.84 20.44 4.69
CA ASP A 41 -3.92 21.15 3.98
C ASP A 41 -4.52 20.31 2.83
N GLY A 42 -4.10 19.05 2.65
CA GLY A 42 -4.63 18.16 1.60
C GLY A 42 -4.11 18.44 0.19
N ARG A 43 -2.94 19.08 0.04
CA ARG A 43 -2.34 19.38 -1.26
C ARG A 43 -1.28 18.36 -1.65
N LEU A 44 -1.14 18.09 -2.94
CA LEU A 44 -0.05 17.31 -3.53
C LEU A 44 1.05 18.24 -4.03
N ASN A 45 2.29 18.05 -3.60
CA ASN A 45 3.45 18.59 -4.27
C ASN A 45 3.84 17.69 -5.48
N GLN A 46 4.82 18.14 -6.29
CA GLN A 46 5.20 17.44 -7.51
C GLN A 46 5.78 16.03 -7.22
N ASP A 47 6.62 15.89 -6.21
CA ASP A 47 7.23 14.60 -5.85
C ASP A 47 6.22 13.63 -5.27
N SER A 48 5.31 14.11 -4.42
CA SER A 48 4.21 13.32 -3.90
C SER A 48 3.27 12.84 -5.00
N ARG A 49 3.01 13.65 -6.00
CA ARG A 49 2.21 13.27 -7.18
C ARG A 49 2.86 12.13 -7.96
N ARG A 50 4.19 12.19 -8.16
CA ARG A 50 4.93 11.11 -8.82
C ARG A 50 4.87 9.81 -8.01
N LYS A 51 5.13 9.89 -6.71
CA LYS A 51 5.03 8.72 -5.78
C LYS A 51 3.64 8.11 -5.78
N LEU A 52 2.60 8.92 -5.65
CA LEU A 52 1.23 8.44 -5.67
C LEU A 52 0.89 7.75 -7.00
N LYS A 53 1.34 8.31 -8.12
CA LYS A 53 1.16 7.68 -9.44
C LYS A 53 1.85 6.32 -9.53
N GLN A 54 3.09 6.20 -9.05
CA GLN A 54 3.84 4.93 -9.04
C GLN A 54 3.15 3.88 -8.16
N VAL A 55 2.80 4.24 -6.92
CA VAL A 55 2.13 3.32 -6.02
C VAL A 55 0.77 2.90 -6.59
N ASN A 56 -0.03 3.83 -7.10
CA ASN A 56 -1.31 3.51 -7.73
C ASN A 56 -1.18 2.58 -8.95
N HIS A 57 -0.10 2.69 -9.70
CA HIS A 57 0.18 1.79 -10.81
C HIS A 57 0.44 0.35 -10.31
N LEU A 58 1.29 0.21 -9.29
CA LEU A 58 1.55 -1.10 -8.68
C LEU A 58 0.32 -1.72 -8.04
N LEU A 59 -0.50 -0.90 -7.36
CA LEU A 59 -1.77 -1.36 -6.80
C LEU A 59 -2.68 -2.03 -7.84
N GLN A 60 -2.64 -1.57 -9.12
CA GLN A 60 -3.43 -2.20 -10.19
C GLN A 60 -2.96 -3.62 -10.48
N PHE A 61 -1.65 -3.83 -10.54
CA PHE A 61 -1.09 -5.17 -10.77
C PHE A 61 -1.36 -6.10 -9.59
N ILE A 62 -1.14 -5.64 -8.37
CA ILE A 62 -1.36 -6.44 -7.17
C ILE A 62 -2.85 -6.82 -7.04
N GLU A 63 -3.75 -5.89 -7.30
CA GLU A 63 -5.20 -6.16 -7.29
C GLU A 63 -5.59 -7.18 -8.37
N LYS A 64 -5.00 -7.10 -9.56
CA LYS A 64 -5.23 -8.10 -10.61
C LYS A 64 -4.73 -9.47 -10.18
N VAL A 65 -3.50 -9.57 -9.67
CA VAL A 65 -2.94 -10.81 -9.14
C VAL A 65 -3.83 -11.36 -8.03
N ARG A 66 -4.28 -10.52 -7.09
CA ARG A 66 -5.18 -10.92 -6.01
C ARG A 66 -6.50 -11.52 -6.52
N GLN A 67 -7.04 -10.98 -7.61
CA GLN A 67 -8.28 -11.50 -8.21
C GLN A 67 -8.09 -12.84 -8.91
N GLU A 68 -6.92 -13.07 -9.51
CA GLU A 68 -6.57 -14.30 -10.22
C GLU A 68 -6.19 -15.45 -9.26
N LEU A 69 -5.71 -15.12 -8.06
CA LEU A 69 -5.37 -16.11 -7.04
C LEU A 69 -6.63 -16.66 -6.37
N PRO A 70 -6.73 -18.00 -6.18
CA PRO A 70 -7.85 -18.57 -5.44
C PRO A 70 -7.88 -18.01 -4.01
N PRO A 71 -9.08 -17.82 -3.45
CA PRO A 71 -9.24 -17.40 -2.06
C PRO A 71 -8.50 -18.33 -1.10
N ARG A 72 -7.93 -17.75 -0.05
CA ARG A 72 -7.23 -18.45 1.01
C ARG A 72 -7.93 -18.17 2.34
N GLU A 73 -8.03 -19.17 3.20
CA GLU A 73 -8.44 -18.98 4.58
C GLU A 73 -7.46 -18.03 5.30
N GLY A 74 -7.97 -17.06 6.04
CA GLY A 74 -7.18 -16.00 6.66
C GLY A 74 -6.78 -14.86 5.70
N GLY A 75 -7.20 -14.93 4.43
CA GLY A 75 -6.90 -13.92 3.42
C GLY A 75 -5.50 -14.03 2.82
N LEU A 76 -5.20 -13.17 1.88
CA LEU A 76 -3.94 -13.17 1.12
C LEU A 76 -2.75 -12.76 2.00
N LEU A 77 -1.66 -13.51 1.95
CA LEU A 77 -0.39 -13.17 2.59
C LEU A 77 0.51 -12.43 1.61
N LEU A 78 0.85 -11.17 1.92
CA LEU A 78 1.74 -10.35 1.10
C LEU A 78 2.98 -9.95 1.89
N ALA A 79 4.16 -10.10 1.29
CA ALA A 79 5.40 -9.52 1.79
C ALA A 79 5.83 -8.35 0.91
N ASP A 80 6.09 -7.19 1.52
CA ASP A 80 6.71 -6.02 0.90
C ASP A 80 8.19 -5.98 1.30
N HIS A 81 9.06 -6.43 0.39
CA HIS A 81 10.48 -6.59 0.64
C HIS A 81 11.23 -5.29 0.34
N GLY A 82 12.03 -4.82 1.30
CA GLY A 82 12.61 -3.49 1.24
C GLY A 82 11.55 -2.39 1.40
N ALA A 83 10.62 -2.59 2.32
CA ALA A 83 9.39 -1.78 2.44
C ALA A 83 9.64 -0.27 2.62
N GLY A 84 10.80 0.13 3.14
CA GLY A 84 11.10 1.52 3.40
C GLY A 84 10.08 2.15 4.35
N LYS A 85 9.40 3.20 3.89
CA LYS A 85 8.27 3.83 4.60
C LYS A 85 6.94 3.09 4.39
N SER A 86 6.97 1.97 3.70
CA SER A 86 5.82 1.11 3.41
C SER A 86 4.61 1.83 2.78
N TYR A 87 4.86 2.81 1.91
CA TYR A 87 3.77 3.52 1.21
C TYR A 87 2.84 2.55 0.47
N LEU A 88 3.43 1.59 -0.25
CA LEU A 88 2.69 0.57 -0.98
C LEU A 88 1.85 -0.27 -0.02
N GLY A 89 2.47 -0.77 1.04
CA GLY A 89 1.82 -1.61 2.05
C GLY A 89 0.62 -0.92 2.70
N PHE A 90 0.80 0.30 3.20
CA PHE A 90 -0.27 1.05 3.84
C PHE A 90 -1.43 1.36 2.89
N MET A 91 -1.14 1.80 1.68
CA MET A 91 -2.17 2.13 0.70
C MET A 91 -2.93 0.89 0.22
N LEU A 92 -2.24 -0.24 0.09
CA LEU A 92 -2.85 -1.51 -0.28
C LEU A 92 -3.77 -2.04 0.82
N TYR A 93 -3.30 -2.01 2.07
CA TYR A 93 -4.07 -2.44 3.22
C TYR A 93 -5.33 -1.58 3.43
N ASP A 94 -5.21 -0.27 3.30
CA ASP A 94 -6.35 0.66 3.39
C ASP A 94 -7.41 0.36 2.32
N LEU A 95 -6.99 0.10 1.08
CA LEU A 95 -7.91 -0.31 0.01
C LEU A 95 -8.59 -1.65 0.31
N TRP A 96 -7.88 -2.63 0.83
CA TRP A 96 -8.45 -3.94 1.15
C TRP A 96 -9.45 -3.83 2.31
N ARG A 97 -9.14 -3.03 3.33
CA ARG A 97 -10.01 -2.80 4.47
C ARG A 97 -11.31 -2.08 4.08
N THR A 98 -11.24 -1.12 3.17
CA THR A 98 -12.40 -0.32 2.73
C THR A 98 -13.25 -1.02 1.68
N ARG A 99 -12.66 -1.94 0.92
CA ARG A 99 -13.37 -2.75 -0.08
C ARG A 99 -13.77 -4.09 0.52
N HIS A 100 -14.96 -4.12 1.14
CA HIS A 100 -15.52 -5.39 1.60
C HIS A 100 -15.93 -6.23 0.39
N GLU A 101 -15.15 -7.28 0.08
CA GLU A 101 -15.49 -8.25 -0.96
C GLU A 101 -16.09 -9.49 -0.31
N PRO A 102 -17.35 -9.85 -0.64
CA PRO A 102 -17.96 -11.06 -0.09
C PRO A 102 -17.12 -12.31 -0.39
N GLY A 103 -16.85 -13.12 0.64
CA GLY A 103 -16.07 -14.35 0.51
C GLY A 103 -14.54 -14.16 0.44
N ARG A 104 -14.03 -12.94 0.61
CA ARG A 104 -12.60 -12.70 0.75
C ARG A 104 -12.29 -12.07 2.11
N GLU A 105 -11.49 -12.75 2.88
CA GLU A 105 -10.98 -12.20 4.13
C GLU A 105 -9.90 -11.16 3.88
N LEU A 106 -9.78 -10.22 4.84
CA LEU A 106 -8.69 -9.25 4.84
C LEU A 106 -7.36 -9.99 5.01
N GLY A 107 -6.47 -9.82 4.05
CA GLY A 107 -5.15 -10.43 4.07
C GLY A 107 -4.25 -9.90 5.19
N HIS A 108 -3.05 -10.46 5.29
CA HIS A 108 -2.00 -9.99 6.19
C HIS A 108 -0.81 -9.49 5.38
N LEU A 109 -0.31 -8.31 5.72
CA LEU A 109 0.81 -7.67 5.05
C LEU A 109 2.03 -7.63 5.96
N TYR A 110 3.16 -8.08 5.44
CA TYR A 110 4.45 -8.09 6.12
C TYR A 110 5.39 -7.10 5.43
N GLY A 111 5.76 -6.01 6.09
CA GLY A 111 6.83 -5.11 5.64
C GLY A 111 8.18 -5.60 6.16
N ILE A 112 9.13 -5.85 5.27
CA ILE A 112 10.48 -6.29 5.59
C ILE A 112 11.44 -5.14 5.30
N GLU A 113 12.18 -4.67 6.28
CA GLU A 113 13.07 -3.51 6.16
C GLU A 113 14.26 -3.66 7.11
N THR A 114 15.45 -3.27 6.63
CA THR A 114 16.70 -3.32 7.40
C THR A 114 16.86 -2.15 8.37
N ARG A 115 16.26 -1.00 8.07
CA ARG A 115 16.35 0.21 8.88
C ARG A 115 15.36 0.18 10.02
N ALA A 116 15.88 -0.05 11.24
CA ALA A 116 15.07 -0.20 12.44
C ALA A 116 14.15 1.02 12.72
N ASP A 117 14.63 2.23 12.42
CA ASP A 117 13.86 3.46 12.61
C ASP A 117 12.61 3.53 11.72
N LEU A 118 12.69 3.00 10.49
CA LEU A 118 11.55 2.93 9.58
C LEU A 118 10.56 1.82 9.97
N VAL A 119 11.08 0.69 10.45
CA VAL A 119 10.26 -0.39 10.98
C VAL A 119 9.43 0.10 12.15
N GLU A 120 10.06 0.77 13.12
CA GLU A 120 9.35 1.27 14.32
C GLU A 120 8.29 2.32 13.96
N ARG A 121 8.62 3.29 13.11
CA ARG A 121 7.64 4.28 12.63
C ARG A 121 6.46 3.64 11.92
N SER A 122 6.71 2.57 11.15
CA SER A 122 5.65 1.85 10.46
C SER A 122 4.77 1.07 11.43
N ARG A 123 5.35 0.46 12.48
CA ARG A 123 4.60 -0.18 13.57
C ARG A 123 3.71 0.81 14.32
N GLU A 124 4.27 1.96 14.71
CA GLU A 124 3.53 3.02 15.38
C GLU A 124 2.38 3.54 14.50
N LEU A 125 2.62 3.75 13.21
CA LEU A 125 1.59 4.21 12.27
C LEU A 125 0.48 3.17 12.11
N ALA A 126 0.83 1.89 11.93
CA ALA A 126 -0.14 0.81 11.82
C ALA A 126 -1.01 0.70 13.09
N ALA A 127 -0.38 0.79 14.26
CA ALA A 127 -1.11 0.77 15.54
C ALA A 127 -2.08 1.95 15.68
N ARG A 128 -1.65 3.18 15.35
CA ARG A 128 -2.52 4.37 15.39
C ARG A 128 -3.71 4.28 14.43
N LEU A 129 -3.54 3.63 13.28
CA LEU A 129 -4.58 3.46 12.28
C LEU A 129 -5.48 2.23 12.52
N GLY A 130 -5.17 1.40 13.53
CA GLY A 130 -5.87 0.15 13.77
C GLY A 130 -5.68 -0.87 12.64
N PHE A 131 -4.49 -0.89 12.01
CA PHE A 131 -4.16 -1.83 10.95
C PHE A 131 -3.56 -3.11 11.53
N GLU A 132 -4.41 -3.92 12.15
CA GLU A 132 -4.03 -5.09 12.97
C GLU A 132 -3.37 -6.21 12.17
N ARG A 133 -3.61 -6.28 10.85
CA ARG A 133 -3.04 -7.29 9.98
C ARG A 133 -1.88 -6.74 9.13
N MET A 134 -1.14 -5.79 9.70
CA MET A 134 0.15 -5.34 9.19
C MET A 134 1.23 -5.62 10.22
N SER A 135 2.28 -6.32 9.80
CA SER A 135 3.46 -6.64 10.62
C SER A 135 4.70 -6.08 9.96
N PHE A 136 5.62 -5.55 10.76
CA PHE A 136 6.88 -5.01 10.24
C PHE A 136 8.06 -5.70 10.91
N ILE A 137 8.93 -6.28 10.08
CA ILE A 137 10.04 -7.11 10.53
C ILE A 137 11.35 -6.40 10.20
N ASN A 138 12.15 -6.15 11.24
CA ASN A 138 13.48 -5.61 11.08
C ASN A 138 14.47 -6.75 10.82
N THR A 139 14.82 -6.96 9.57
CA THR A 139 15.76 -8.01 9.17
C THR A 139 16.43 -7.63 7.84
N SER A 140 17.60 -8.18 7.60
CA SER A 140 18.26 -8.07 6.31
C SER A 140 17.58 -8.94 5.25
N ALA A 141 17.81 -8.62 3.98
CA ALA A 141 17.33 -9.42 2.86
C ALA A 141 17.76 -10.88 2.97
N ALA A 142 19.05 -11.11 3.25
CA ALA A 142 19.62 -12.45 3.36
C ALA A 142 19.03 -13.27 4.53
N GLU A 143 18.71 -12.63 5.66
CA GLU A 143 18.18 -13.30 6.84
C GLU A 143 16.66 -13.49 6.79
N SER A 144 15.96 -12.67 5.99
CA SER A 144 14.50 -12.66 5.95
C SER A 144 13.90 -14.00 5.53
N ALA A 145 14.54 -14.69 4.59
CA ALA A 145 14.06 -16.01 4.13
C ALA A 145 14.07 -17.09 5.23
N ALA A 146 15.03 -17.01 6.15
CA ALA A 146 15.17 -17.95 7.29
C ALA A 146 14.45 -17.47 8.56
N SER A 147 13.85 -16.29 8.54
CA SER A 147 13.24 -15.71 9.73
C SER A 147 12.00 -16.47 10.17
N ALA A 148 12.00 -16.95 11.43
CA ALA A 148 10.83 -17.56 12.06
C ALA A 148 9.69 -16.56 12.37
N ALA A 149 9.96 -15.26 12.26
CA ALA A 149 8.94 -14.21 12.41
C ALA A 149 8.08 -14.03 11.16
N LEU A 150 8.42 -14.70 10.07
CA LEU A 150 7.71 -14.66 8.80
C LEU A 150 7.07 -16.00 8.48
N PRO A 151 5.90 -16.03 7.81
CA PRO A 151 5.31 -17.24 7.27
C PRO A 151 6.27 -18.04 6.38
N ASP A 152 6.06 -19.36 6.30
CA ASP A 152 6.83 -20.23 5.41
C ASP A 152 6.51 -20.02 3.94
N ALA A 153 5.30 -19.53 3.64
CA ALA A 153 4.86 -19.25 2.28
C ALA A 153 4.05 -17.96 2.19
N PHE A 154 4.20 -17.26 1.07
CA PHE A 154 3.45 -16.05 0.73
C PHE A 154 2.65 -16.25 -0.56
N ASP A 155 1.54 -15.51 -0.70
CA ASP A 155 0.81 -15.47 -1.96
C ASP A 155 1.47 -14.47 -2.92
N VAL A 156 1.89 -13.31 -2.42
CA VAL A 156 2.51 -12.25 -3.22
C VAL A 156 3.73 -11.68 -2.50
N VAL A 157 4.81 -11.51 -3.23
CA VAL A 157 5.97 -10.73 -2.78
C VAL A 157 6.07 -9.48 -3.66
N THR A 158 6.18 -8.32 -3.03
CA THR A 158 6.40 -7.04 -3.70
C THR A 158 7.75 -6.46 -3.34
N ALA A 159 8.39 -5.74 -4.26
CA ALA A 159 9.55 -4.91 -3.97
C ALA A 159 9.48 -3.64 -4.82
N LEU A 160 9.24 -2.51 -4.16
CA LEU A 160 9.19 -1.19 -4.76
C LEU A 160 10.50 -0.47 -4.53
N HIS A 161 11.10 0.06 -5.59
CA HIS A 161 12.43 0.69 -5.55
C HIS A 161 13.57 -0.24 -5.11
N ALA A 162 13.39 -1.53 -5.26
CA ALA A 162 14.48 -2.49 -5.16
C ALA A 162 15.33 -2.38 -6.42
N CYS A 163 16.54 -1.87 -6.27
CA CYS A 163 17.48 -1.70 -7.36
C CYS A 163 18.71 -2.55 -7.09
N ASP A 164 19.39 -2.95 -8.16
CA ASP A 164 20.62 -3.73 -8.07
C ASP A 164 20.36 -5.06 -7.30
N THR A 165 21.24 -5.42 -6.38
CA THR A 165 21.14 -6.65 -5.58
C THR A 165 19.84 -6.78 -4.80
N ALA A 166 19.18 -5.68 -4.43
CA ALA A 166 17.90 -5.73 -3.71
C ALA A 166 16.76 -6.34 -4.53
N THR A 167 16.81 -6.28 -5.86
CA THR A 167 15.87 -7.01 -6.73
C THR A 167 16.12 -8.51 -6.68
N ASP A 168 17.39 -8.92 -6.77
CA ASP A 168 17.79 -10.33 -6.71
C ASP A 168 17.45 -10.91 -5.34
N ASP A 169 17.68 -10.17 -4.27
CA ASP A 169 17.32 -10.55 -2.90
C ASP A 169 15.81 -10.76 -2.75
N ALA A 170 14.99 -9.87 -3.32
CA ALA A 170 13.55 -10.01 -3.29
C ALA A 170 13.06 -11.24 -4.07
N ILE A 171 13.69 -11.55 -5.20
CA ILE A 171 13.39 -12.76 -5.98
C ILE A 171 13.81 -14.01 -5.20
N ALA A 172 15.01 -14.03 -4.63
CA ALA A 172 15.50 -15.13 -3.83
C ALA A 172 14.59 -15.39 -2.62
N PHE A 173 14.18 -14.34 -1.90
CA PHE A 173 13.21 -14.41 -0.83
C PHE A 173 11.90 -15.02 -1.30
N ALA A 174 11.35 -14.53 -2.41
CA ALA A 174 10.08 -14.99 -2.95
C ALA A 174 10.11 -16.49 -3.32
N LEU A 175 11.21 -16.94 -3.91
CA LEU A 175 11.43 -18.37 -4.23
C LEU A 175 11.54 -19.23 -2.96
N CYS A 176 12.32 -18.79 -1.98
CA CYS A 176 12.45 -19.48 -0.70
C CYS A 176 11.13 -19.57 0.06
N LYS A 177 10.31 -18.54 -0.02
CA LYS A 177 8.98 -18.45 0.62
C LYS A 177 7.85 -18.94 -0.28
N GLN A 178 8.15 -19.66 -1.35
CA GLN A 178 7.18 -20.28 -2.25
C GLN A 178 6.09 -19.31 -2.72
N ALA A 179 6.48 -18.06 -3.00
CA ALA A 179 5.54 -17.03 -3.42
C ALA A 179 4.86 -17.42 -4.74
N ARG A 180 3.55 -17.24 -4.81
CA ARG A 180 2.75 -17.58 -5.99
C ARG A 180 2.83 -16.50 -7.06
N ALA A 181 3.14 -15.27 -6.66
CA ALA A 181 3.36 -14.15 -7.56
C ALA A 181 4.41 -13.19 -7.01
N ILE A 182 5.15 -12.56 -7.90
CA ILE A 182 6.15 -11.53 -7.59
C ILE A 182 5.82 -10.28 -8.40
N VAL A 183 5.79 -9.12 -7.72
CA VAL A 183 5.56 -7.81 -8.35
C VAL A 183 6.74 -6.90 -8.02
N LEU A 184 7.60 -6.68 -8.98
CA LEU A 184 8.82 -5.88 -8.83
C LEU A 184 8.71 -4.57 -9.61
N ALA A 185 9.21 -3.49 -9.02
CA ALA A 185 9.32 -2.19 -9.68
C ALA A 185 10.70 -1.57 -9.42
N PRO A 186 11.73 -2.00 -10.17
CA PRO A 186 13.04 -1.39 -10.12
C PRO A 186 12.96 0.06 -10.60
N CYS A 187 13.59 0.99 -9.87
CA CYS A 187 13.53 2.42 -10.18
C CYS A 187 14.79 2.93 -10.88
N CYS A 188 15.88 2.19 -10.83
CA CYS A 188 17.14 2.52 -11.48
C CYS A 188 17.35 1.60 -12.69
N GLN A 189 17.56 2.20 -13.85
CA GLN A 189 18.21 1.52 -14.97
C GLN A 189 19.71 1.77 -14.81
N ALA A 190 20.47 0.70 -14.67
CA ALA A 190 21.91 0.77 -14.72
C ALA A 190 22.39 1.20 -16.12
#